data_dc6370b28124e6f879e70d9e1e30dad2
#
_entry.id   dc6370b28124e6f879e70d9e1e30dad2
#
_cell.length_a   1.000
_cell.length_b   1.000
_cell.length_c   1.000
_cell.angle_alpha   90.00
_cell.angle_beta   90.00
_cell.angle_gamma   90.00
#
_symmetry.space_group_name_H-M   'P 1'
#
loop_
_entity.id
_entity.type
_entity.pdbx_description
1 polymer ?
#
loop_
_entity_poly.entity_id
_entity_poly.type
_entity_poly.pdbx_seq_one_letter_code
_entity_poly.pdbx_strand_id
1 'polypeptide(L)'
;TGYDHNFLAEQKHPDKTVLDEVSKTVPIYISHASGHMGVGNSALLKLAGITTETKDPEGGRFGRDKSGEPDGYVEETPALMQVLAAAMPRMKMDMVKQMKEAQQLYLKYGITTVQEGAAMAQTMQGLMAFAASGGLELDVVAYILKEDYEKTVKEYADYNGKYKNRVKIGGVKVILDGSPQGKSAWLSKPYEGEENYC
;
A
#
# COMPACT_ATOMS: atom_id res chain seq x y z
N THR A 1 -7.20 7.28 6.29
CA THR A 1 -6.82 6.46 5.13
C THR A 1 -7.70 6.78 3.94
N GLY A 2 -7.12 6.81 2.74
CA GLY A 2 -7.90 6.95 1.51
C GLY A 2 -8.33 8.39 1.20
N TYR A 3 -7.48 9.40 1.44
CA TYR A 3 -7.76 10.72 0.89
C TYR A 3 -7.61 10.71 -0.64
N ASP A 4 -8.35 11.55 -1.31
CA ASP A 4 -8.20 11.83 -2.73
C ASP A 4 -8.11 13.33 -2.92
N HIS A 5 -6.99 13.79 -3.47
CA HIS A 5 -6.71 15.22 -3.63
C HIS A 5 -7.69 15.91 -4.56
N ASN A 6 -8.30 15.19 -5.51
CA ASN A 6 -9.31 15.75 -6.43
C ASN A 6 -10.61 16.15 -5.72
N PHE A 7 -10.87 15.56 -4.53
CA PHE A 7 -12.05 15.89 -3.71
C PHE A 7 -11.75 16.85 -2.57
N LEU A 8 -10.49 17.27 -2.40
CA LEU A 8 -10.15 18.31 -1.44
C LEU A 8 -10.48 19.70 -2.01
N ALA A 9 -10.82 20.64 -1.15
CA ALA A 9 -11.11 22.02 -1.57
C ALA A 9 -9.93 22.68 -2.27
N GLU A 10 -8.71 22.34 -1.85
CA GLU A 10 -7.45 22.84 -2.40
C GLU A 10 -7.06 22.18 -3.73
N GLN A 11 -7.71 21.07 -4.10
CA GLN A 11 -7.42 20.25 -5.30
C GLN A 11 -5.92 19.92 -5.47
N LYS A 12 -5.23 19.72 -4.37
CA LYS A 12 -3.82 19.34 -4.33
C LYS A 12 -3.56 18.37 -3.17
N HIS A 13 -2.44 17.65 -3.26
CA HIS A 13 -2.00 16.84 -2.12
C HIS A 13 -1.73 17.72 -0.90
N PRO A 14 -2.13 17.29 0.31
CA PRO A 14 -1.65 17.92 1.54
C PRO A 14 -0.13 17.75 1.65
N ASP A 15 0.51 18.58 2.46
CA ASP A 15 1.91 18.46 2.79
C ASP A 15 2.12 18.18 4.30
N LYS A 16 3.38 18.03 4.72
CA LYS A 16 3.71 17.76 6.11
C LYS A 16 3.16 18.81 7.08
N THR A 17 2.98 20.06 6.65
CA THR A 17 2.56 21.17 7.54
C THR A 17 1.13 20.96 8.02
N VAL A 18 0.24 20.48 7.15
CA VAL A 18 -1.14 20.13 7.50
C VAL A 18 -1.18 19.02 8.56
N LEU A 19 -0.34 18.02 8.42
CA LEU A 19 -0.28 16.91 9.38
C LEU A 19 0.45 17.31 10.69
N ASP A 20 1.36 18.25 10.63
CA ASP A 20 2.07 18.81 11.77
C ASP A 20 1.14 19.63 12.68
N GLU A 21 0.02 20.15 12.16
CA GLU A 21 -1.03 20.77 12.98
C GLU A 21 -1.68 19.76 13.94
N VAL A 22 -1.75 18.50 13.53
CA VAL A 22 -2.27 17.41 14.38
C VAL A 22 -1.20 16.97 15.39
N SER A 23 0.03 16.73 14.93
CA SER A 23 1.16 16.40 15.82
C SER A 23 2.50 16.60 15.11
N LYS A 24 3.43 17.23 15.82
CA LYS A 24 4.84 17.35 15.39
C LYS A 24 5.74 16.27 15.98
N THR A 25 5.22 15.46 16.90
CA THR A 25 6.03 14.49 17.66
C THR A 25 5.60 13.03 17.42
N VAL A 26 4.33 12.80 17.14
CA VAL A 26 3.81 11.48 16.78
C VAL A 26 3.88 11.32 15.28
N PRO A 27 4.55 10.27 14.76
CA PRO A 27 4.56 9.98 13.34
C PRO A 27 3.16 9.77 12.79
N ILE A 28 2.79 10.51 11.76
CA ILE A 28 1.50 10.42 11.07
C ILE A 28 1.75 10.14 9.60
N TYR A 29 1.00 9.20 9.03
CA TYR A 29 0.94 8.93 7.61
C TYR A 29 -0.51 8.84 7.15
N ILE A 30 -0.82 9.49 6.04
CA ILE A 30 -2.09 9.33 5.34
C ILE A 30 -1.83 8.79 3.94
N SER A 31 -2.55 7.74 3.56
CA SER A 31 -2.44 7.16 2.23
C SER A 31 -3.47 7.77 1.28
N HIS A 32 -3.09 8.00 0.04
CA HIS A 32 -4.01 8.32 -1.03
C HIS A 32 -4.89 7.11 -1.38
N ALA A 33 -6.08 7.35 -1.90
CA ALA A 33 -7.05 6.30 -2.26
C ALA A 33 -6.51 5.31 -3.31
N SER A 34 -5.61 5.77 -4.19
CA SER A 34 -4.97 4.89 -5.19
C SER A 34 -4.00 3.86 -4.61
N GLY A 35 -3.48 4.09 -3.40
CA GLY A 35 -2.41 3.29 -2.82
C GLY A 35 -0.99 3.59 -3.35
N HIS A 36 -0.85 4.46 -4.37
CA HIS A 36 0.43 4.80 -5.00
C HIS A 36 1.12 6.01 -4.36
N MET A 37 0.44 6.75 -3.50
CA MET A 37 0.95 7.96 -2.88
C MET A 37 0.50 8.08 -1.43
N GLY A 38 1.17 8.95 -0.71
CA GLY A 38 0.77 9.34 0.63
C GLY A 38 1.54 10.54 1.13
N VAL A 39 1.22 10.97 2.35
CA VAL A 39 1.88 12.11 2.99
C VAL A 39 2.23 11.75 4.42
N GLY A 40 3.47 12.03 4.78
CA GLY A 40 3.98 11.90 6.14
C GLY A 40 4.20 13.26 6.79
N ASN A 41 4.01 13.36 8.11
CA ASN A 41 4.35 14.54 8.86
C ASN A 41 5.87 14.62 9.13
N SER A 42 6.33 15.75 9.69
CA SER A 42 7.74 15.97 10.04
C SER A 42 8.31 14.89 10.98
N ALA A 43 7.50 14.40 11.92
CA ALA A 43 7.92 13.32 12.83
C ALA A 43 8.17 12.00 12.09
N LEU A 44 7.36 11.68 11.08
CA LEU A 44 7.54 10.47 10.26
C LEU A 44 8.77 10.60 9.35
N LEU A 45 8.94 11.73 8.68
CA LEU A 45 10.12 11.99 7.84
C LEU A 45 11.41 11.85 8.65
N LYS A 46 11.45 12.46 9.85
CA LYS A 46 12.59 12.33 10.78
C LYS A 46 12.83 10.88 11.19
N LEU A 47 11.76 10.13 11.50
CA LEU A 47 11.84 8.72 11.86
C LEU A 47 12.40 7.86 10.72
N ALA A 48 12.01 8.18 9.49
CA ALA A 48 12.46 7.48 8.28
C ALA A 48 13.84 7.95 7.79
N GLY A 49 14.42 8.99 8.40
CA GLY A 49 15.71 9.56 8.00
C GLY A 49 15.66 10.28 6.66
N ILE A 50 14.47 10.76 6.26
CA ILE A 50 14.29 11.50 5.00
C ILE A 50 14.69 12.97 5.23
N THR A 51 15.70 13.42 4.49
CA THR A 51 16.29 14.75 4.57
C THR A 51 16.46 15.37 3.17
N THR A 52 16.99 16.58 3.10
CA THR A 52 17.39 17.22 1.83
C THR A 52 18.39 16.39 1.04
N GLU A 53 19.27 15.64 1.73
CA GLU A 53 20.30 14.81 1.11
C GLU A 53 19.78 13.43 0.64
N THR A 54 18.55 13.05 1.05
CA THR A 54 17.97 11.75 0.68
C THR A 54 17.63 11.75 -0.81
N LYS A 55 18.23 10.84 -1.56
CA LYS A 55 17.90 10.66 -2.97
C LYS A 55 16.60 9.90 -3.15
N ASP A 56 15.91 10.19 -4.23
CA ASP A 56 14.75 9.39 -4.62
C ASP A 56 15.18 7.95 -4.96
N PRO A 57 14.44 6.94 -4.47
CA PRO A 57 14.69 5.57 -4.87
C PRO A 57 14.27 5.35 -6.33
N GLU A 58 14.90 4.39 -7.01
CA GLU A 58 14.51 4.00 -8.35
C GLU A 58 13.02 3.61 -8.39
N GLY A 59 12.25 4.25 -9.27
CA GLY A 59 10.81 4.03 -9.40
C GLY A 59 9.96 4.64 -8.27
N GLY A 60 10.49 5.59 -7.50
CA GLY A 60 9.74 6.31 -6.47
C GLY A 60 10.27 7.71 -6.23
N ARG A 61 9.51 8.55 -5.54
CA ARG A 61 9.86 9.95 -5.33
C ARG A 61 9.46 10.46 -3.94
N PHE A 62 10.29 11.35 -3.39
CA PHE A 62 9.97 12.18 -2.22
C PHE A 62 9.66 13.60 -2.67
N GLY A 63 8.48 14.11 -2.32
CA GLY A 63 8.11 15.49 -2.58
C GLY A 63 9.02 16.46 -1.86
N ARG A 64 9.27 17.61 -2.51
CA ARG A 64 10.13 18.68 -1.96
C ARG A 64 9.49 20.04 -2.17
N ASP A 65 9.67 20.91 -1.22
CA ASP A 65 9.29 22.30 -1.34
C ASP A 65 10.28 23.09 -2.21
N LYS A 66 10.01 24.39 -2.37
CA LYS A 66 10.85 25.29 -3.18
C LYS A 66 12.27 25.45 -2.65
N SER A 67 12.52 25.13 -1.39
CA SER A 67 13.85 25.16 -0.77
C SER A 67 14.61 23.85 -0.90
N GLY A 68 13.97 22.80 -1.42
CA GLY A 68 14.51 21.44 -1.51
C GLY A 68 14.26 20.58 -0.28
N GLU A 69 13.57 21.11 0.74
CA GLU A 69 13.20 20.35 1.93
C GLU A 69 12.08 19.34 1.62
N PRO A 70 12.13 18.11 2.17
CA PRO A 70 11.04 17.16 2.03
C PRO A 70 9.72 17.76 2.55
N ASP A 71 8.69 17.77 1.71
CA ASP A 71 7.38 18.34 2.02
C ASP A 71 6.40 17.34 2.63
N GLY A 72 6.81 16.07 2.74
CA GLY A 72 6.00 14.98 3.28
C GLY A 72 5.36 14.10 2.24
N TYR A 73 5.23 14.55 1.00
CA TYR A 73 4.68 13.75 -0.09
C TYR A 73 5.60 12.58 -0.45
N VAL A 74 5.01 11.42 -0.69
CA VAL A 74 5.72 10.18 -1.05
C VAL A 74 4.97 9.51 -2.19
N GLU A 75 5.68 9.11 -3.22
CA GLU A 75 5.11 8.56 -4.45
C GLU A 75 5.77 7.24 -4.81
N GLU A 76 4.94 6.29 -5.22
CA GLU A 76 5.22 4.93 -5.64
C GLU A 76 5.86 4.02 -4.58
N THR A 77 5.71 2.73 -4.81
CA THR A 77 6.02 1.68 -3.83
C THR A 77 7.43 1.79 -3.22
N PRO A 78 8.51 2.04 -3.97
CA PRO A 78 9.85 2.09 -3.37
C PRO A 78 10.00 3.19 -2.31
N ALA A 79 9.44 4.38 -2.57
CA ALA A 79 9.49 5.49 -1.63
C ALA A 79 8.52 5.28 -0.45
N LEU A 80 7.31 4.76 -0.73
CA LEU A 80 6.34 4.41 0.31
C LEU A 80 6.92 3.39 1.29
N MET A 81 7.52 2.34 0.79
CA MET A 81 8.08 1.26 1.63
C MET A 81 9.23 1.77 2.50
N GLN A 82 10.06 2.69 2.02
CA GLN A 82 11.14 3.27 2.82
C GLN A 82 10.58 4.04 4.03
N VAL A 83 9.52 4.81 3.85
CA VAL A 83 8.88 5.57 4.93
C VAL A 83 8.12 4.64 5.88
N LEU A 84 7.33 3.71 5.35
CA LEU A 84 6.51 2.80 6.16
C LEU A 84 7.35 1.80 6.95
N ALA A 85 8.45 1.29 6.40
CA ALA A 85 9.35 0.37 7.09
C ALA A 85 9.92 0.97 8.39
N ALA A 86 10.16 2.29 8.42
CA ALA A 86 10.61 2.97 9.63
C ALA A 86 9.52 3.03 10.73
N ALA A 87 8.24 3.06 10.34
CA ALA A 87 7.12 3.12 11.27
C ALA A 87 6.66 1.73 11.74
N MET A 88 6.78 0.70 10.90
CA MET A 88 6.27 -0.67 11.18
C MET A 88 6.69 -1.24 12.54
N PRO A 89 7.97 -1.15 13.00
CA PRO A 89 8.38 -1.69 14.30
C PRO A 89 7.67 -1.06 15.49
N ARG A 90 7.08 0.12 15.31
CA ARG A 90 6.34 0.86 16.34
C ARG A 90 4.83 0.58 16.32
N MET A 91 4.35 -0.04 15.24
CA MET A 91 2.94 -0.40 15.11
C MET A 91 2.68 -1.71 15.85
N LYS A 92 1.89 -1.64 16.92
CA LYS A 92 1.39 -2.83 17.61
C LYS A 92 0.21 -3.38 16.81
N MET A 93 0.50 -4.21 15.80
CA MET A 93 -0.53 -4.84 14.98
C MET A 93 -0.81 -6.25 15.47
N ASP A 94 -2.04 -6.51 15.89
CA ASP A 94 -2.56 -7.86 16.09
C ASP A 94 -3.23 -8.31 14.79
N MET A 95 -2.44 -8.94 13.93
CA MET A 95 -2.91 -9.38 12.61
C MET A 95 -4.06 -10.38 12.71
N VAL A 96 -4.05 -11.27 13.72
CA VAL A 96 -5.12 -12.26 13.92
C VAL A 96 -6.44 -11.56 14.26
N LYS A 97 -6.39 -10.59 15.18
CA LYS A 97 -7.55 -9.78 15.53
C LYS A 97 -8.07 -8.99 14.33
N GLN A 98 -7.17 -8.33 13.58
CA GLN A 98 -7.54 -7.56 12.39
C GLN A 98 -8.18 -8.43 11.32
N MET A 99 -7.64 -9.62 11.04
CA MET A 99 -8.22 -10.55 10.07
C MET A 99 -9.61 -11.04 10.52
N LYS A 100 -9.82 -11.29 11.81
CA LYS A 100 -11.15 -11.63 12.35
C LYS A 100 -12.15 -10.50 12.19
N GLU A 101 -11.77 -9.29 12.58
CA GLU A 101 -12.65 -8.11 12.47
C GLU A 101 -13.00 -7.77 11.01
N ALA A 102 -12.03 -7.88 10.09
CA ALA A 102 -12.25 -7.67 8.66
C ALA A 102 -13.28 -8.67 8.10
N GLN A 103 -13.17 -9.95 8.44
CA GLN A 103 -14.13 -10.97 8.00
C GLN A 103 -15.55 -10.64 8.48
N GLN A 104 -15.72 -10.26 9.75
CA GLN A 104 -17.03 -9.91 10.30
C GLN A 104 -17.64 -8.72 9.54
N LEU A 105 -16.82 -7.75 9.12
CA LEU A 105 -17.30 -6.64 8.31
C LEU A 105 -17.80 -7.11 6.93
N TYR A 106 -17.06 -7.97 6.25
CA TYR A 106 -17.50 -8.53 4.97
C TYR A 106 -18.78 -9.36 5.11
N LEU A 107 -18.82 -10.26 6.09
CA LEU A 107 -19.97 -11.12 6.35
C LEU A 107 -21.25 -10.32 6.69
N LYS A 108 -21.11 -9.20 7.42
CA LYS A 108 -22.21 -8.27 7.71
C LYS A 108 -22.91 -7.76 6.44
N TYR A 109 -22.17 -7.63 5.34
CA TYR A 109 -22.69 -7.21 4.03
C TYR A 109 -23.02 -8.39 3.11
N GLY A 110 -23.02 -9.63 3.61
CA GLY A 110 -23.33 -10.82 2.83
C GLY A 110 -22.21 -11.26 1.88
N ILE A 111 -20.99 -10.72 2.05
CA ILE A 111 -19.83 -11.08 1.24
C ILE A 111 -19.21 -12.34 1.82
N THR A 112 -19.21 -13.43 1.07
CA THR A 112 -18.71 -14.75 1.47
C THR A 112 -17.41 -15.14 0.81
N THR A 113 -16.98 -14.40 -0.22
CA THR A 113 -15.70 -14.58 -0.92
C THR A 113 -15.03 -13.23 -1.10
N VAL A 114 -13.76 -13.13 -0.72
CA VAL A 114 -12.95 -11.93 -0.89
C VAL A 114 -11.73 -12.24 -1.76
N GLN A 115 -11.18 -11.20 -2.36
CA GLN A 115 -9.98 -11.28 -3.17
C GLN A 115 -8.83 -10.57 -2.47
N GLU A 116 -7.70 -11.27 -2.31
CA GLU A 116 -6.40 -10.62 -2.06
C GLU A 116 -5.74 -10.37 -3.42
N GLY A 117 -5.78 -9.11 -3.85
CA GLY A 117 -5.46 -8.74 -5.24
C GLY A 117 -3.97 -8.53 -5.53
N ALA A 118 -3.09 -8.53 -4.51
CA ALA A 118 -1.66 -8.27 -4.67
C ALA A 118 -0.84 -8.97 -3.57
N ALA A 119 -1.07 -10.26 -3.40
CA ALA A 119 -0.43 -11.04 -2.36
C ALA A 119 1.07 -11.22 -2.60
N MET A 120 1.87 -10.79 -1.63
CA MET A 120 3.30 -11.12 -1.53
C MET A 120 3.48 -12.47 -0.84
N ALA A 121 4.66 -13.09 -0.99
CA ALA A 121 4.99 -14.35 -0.32
C ALA A 121 4.78 -14.30 1.20
N GLN A 122 5.14 -13.19 1.84
CA GLN A 122 4.93 -12.98 3.28
C GLN A 122 3.44 -12.88 3.64
N THR A 123 2.63 -12.20 2.84
CA THR A 123 1.18 -12.11 3.02
C THR A 123 0.56 -13.50 2.93
N MET A 124 0.99 -14.30 1.94
CA MET A 124 0.53 -15.68 1.79
C MET A 124 0.89 -16.56 2.97
N GLN A 125 2.10 -16.44 3.50
CA GLN A 125 2.51 -17.20 4.69
C GLN A 125 1.57 -16.92 5.89
N GLY A 126 1.27 -15.66 6.16
CA GLY A 126 0.34 -15.26 7.23
C GLY A 126 -1.08 -15.75 6.98
N LEU A 127 -1.58 -15.61 5.75
CA LEU A 127 -2.90 -16.09 5.35
C LEU A 127 -3.03 -17.60 5.51
N MET A 128 -2.03 -18.37 5.05
CA MET A 128 -2.02 -19.83 5.14
C MET A 128 -1.97 -20.32 6.59
N ALA A 129 -1.19 -19.67 7.45
CA ALA A 129 -1.13 -19.98 8.87
C ALA A 129 -2.49 -19.72 9.54
N PHE A 130 -3.14 -18.62 9.24
CA PHE A 130 -4.47 -18.28 9.75
C PHE A 130 -5.55 -19.24 9.23
N ALA A 131 -5.49 -19.59 7.95
CA ALA A 131 -6.39 -20.58 7.34
C ALA A 131 -6.22 -21.97 7.96
N ALA A 132 -4.99 -22.42 8.17
CA ALA A 132 -4.68 -23.71 8.80
C ALA A 132 -5.16 -23.80 10.25
N SER A 133 -5.20 -22.68 10.97
CA SER A 133 -5.76 -22.60 12.32
C SER A 133 -7.30 -22.64 12.37
N GLY A 134 -7.99 -22.71 11.22
CA GLY A 134 -9.45 -22.60 11.12
C GLY A 134 -9.98 -21.18 11.33
N GLY A 135 -9.11 -20.17 11.22
CA GLY A 135 -9.47 -18.77 11.46
C GLY A 135 -10.33 -18.13 10.39
N LEU A 136 -10.43 -18.72 9.17
CA LEU A 136 -11.23 -18.19 8.07
C LEU A 136 -12.70 -18.64 8.16
N GLU A 137 -13.61 -17.68 8.07
CA GLU A 137 -15.06 -17.87 7.99
C GLU A 137 -15.61 -17.63 6.58
N LEU A 138 -14.85 -16.92 5.74
CA LEU A 138 -15.16 -16.67 4.31
C LEU A 138 -14.05 -17.25 3.42
N ASP A 139 -14.34 -17.34 2.15
CA ASP A 139 -13.38 -17.84 1.15
C ASP A 139 -12.47 -16.71 0.67
N VAL A 140 -11.19 -17.00 0.48
CA VAL A 140 -10.18 -16.05 -0.01
C VAL A 140 -9.60 -16.55 -1.33
N VAL A 141 -9.63 -15.70 -2.35
CA VAL A 141 -8.93 -15.93 -3.63
C VAL A 141 -7.73 -15.00 -3.70
N ALA A 142 -6.53 -15.55 -3.67
CA ALA A 142 -5.29 -14.78 -3.69
C ALA A 142 -4.70 -14.72 -5.10
N TYR A 143 -4.36 -13.51 -5.54
CA TYR A 143 -3.59 -13.25 -6.75
C TYR A 143 -2.18 -12.83 -6.33
N ILE A 144 -1.21 -13.69 -6.63
CA ILE A 144 0.17 -13.53 -6.18
C ILE A 144 0.90 -12.55 -7.10
N LEU A 145 1.67 -11.63 -6.53
CA LEU A 145 2.56 -10.76 -7.31
C LEU A 145 3.50 -11.61 -8.17
N LYS A 146 3.74 -11.15 -9.40
CA LYS A 146 4.52 -11.89 -10.41
C LYS A 146 5.89 -12.35 -9.87
N GLU A 147 6.55 -11.49 -9.10
CA GLU A 147 7.87 -11.72 -8.54
C GLU A 147 7.91 -12.91 -7.58
N ASP A 148 6.82 -13.13 -6.85
CA ASP A 148 6.67 -14.20 -5.85
C ASP A 148 5.90 -15.43 -6.38
N TYR A 149 5.32 -15.36 -7.58
CA TYR A 149 4.33 -16.32 -8.06
C TYR A 149 4.86 -17.74 -8.14
N GLU A 150 5.96 -17.95 -8.86
CA GLU A 150 6.50 -19.30 -9.08
C GLU A 150 6.88 -20.01 -7.78
N LYS A 151 7.54 -19.25 -6.88
CA LYS A 151 7.95 -19.77 -5.57
C LYS A 151 6.72 -20.11 -4.72
N THR A 152 5.74 -19.21 -4.64
CA THR A 152 4.55 -19.38 -3.82
C THR A 152 3.67 -20.52 -4.32
N VAL A 153 3.46 -20.63 -5.63
CA VAL A 153 2.68 -21.74 -6.22
C VAL A 153 3.37 -23.07 -6.00
N LYS A 154 4.69 -23.13 -6.06
CA LYS A 154 5.45 -24.36 -5.75
C LYS A 154 5.32 -24.76 -4.28
N GLU A 155 5.39 -23.79 -3.37
CA GLU A 155 5.27 -24.02 -1.92
C GLU A 155 3.84 -24.44 -1.51
N TYR A 156 2.83 -23.83 -2.14
CA TYR A 156 1.41 -24.07 -1.83
C TYR A 156 0.66 -24.72 -3.01
N ALA A 157 1.24 -25.75 -3.63
CA ALA A 157 0.70 -26.37 -4.84
C ALA A 157 -0.72 -26.88 -4.70
N ASP A 158 -1.10 -27.38 -3.52
CA ASP A 158 -2.46 -27.89 -3.22
C ASP A 158 -3.55 -26.80 -3.29
N TYR A 159 -3.16 -25.53 -3.24
CA TYR A 159 -4.06 -24.37 -3.27
C TYR A 159 -4.18 -23.77 -4.67
N ASN A 160 -3.37 -24.21 -5.63
CA ASN A 160 -3.36 -23.66 -6.98
C ASN A 160 -4.64 -24.05 -7.73
N GLY A 161 -5.50 -23.08 -8.01
CA GLY A 161 -6.78 -23.28 -8.66
C GLY A 161 -7.83 -24.05 -7.84
N LYS A 162 -7.52 -24.45 -6.61
CA LYS A 162 -8.40 -25.26 -5.74
C LYS A 162 -8.50 -24.64 -4.35
N TYR A 163 -9.68 -24.71 -3.75
CA TYR A 163 -9.86 -24.32 -2.36
C TYR A 163 -9.34 -25.40 -1.41
N LYS A 164 -8.53 -24.96 -0.45
CA LYS A 164 -8.14 -25.73 0.73
C LYS A 164 -8.14 -24.78 1.94
N ASN A 165 -8.78 -25.17 3.03
CA ASN A 165 -8.94 -24.32 4.20
C ASN A 165 -9.48 -22.92 3.84
N ARG A 166 -10.43 -22.83 2.90
CA ARG A 166 -11.05 -21.59 2.40
C ARG A 166 -10.11 -20.66 1.61
N VAL A 167 -8.90 -21.07 1.26
CA VAL A 167 -7.98 -20.31 0.43
C VAL A 167 -7.80 -20.97 -0.91
N LYS A 168 -7.72 -20.16 -1.97
CA LYS A 168 -7.36 -20.58 -3.33
C LYS A 168 -6.38 -19.58 -3.92
N ILE A 169 -5.30 -20.07 -4.54
CA ILE A 169 -4.48 -19.24 -5.43
C ILE A 169 -5.26 -19.14 -6.75
N GLY A 170 -5.73 -17.92 -7.07
CA GLY A 170 -6.56 -17.64 -8.24
C GLY A 170 -5.75 -17.34 -9.50
N GLY A 171 -4.50 -16.92 -9.34
CA GLY A 171 -3.64 -16.54 -10.45
C GLY A 171 -2.50 -15.60 -10.04
N VAL A 172 -1.96 -14.91 -11.04
CA VAL A 172 -0.86 -13.95 -10.88
C VAL A 172 -1.36 -12.52 -10.96
N LYS A 173 -0.82 -11.64 -10.13
CA LYS A 173 -0.98 -10.18 -10.22
C LYS A 173 0.21 -9.60 -10.97
N VAL A 174 -0.06 -8.94 -12.07
CA VAL A 174 0.93 -8.17 -12.83
C VAL A 174 0.64 -6.69 -12.67
N ILE A 175 1.64 -5.92 -12.28
CA ILE A 175 1.60 -4.46 -12.29
C ILE A 175 2.34 -4.03 -13.55
N LEU A 176 1.63 -3.36 -14.44
CA LEU A 176 2.19 -2.92 -15.72
C LEU A 176 2.77 -1.51 -15.61
N ASP A 177 2.20 -0.70 -14.73
CA ASP A 177 2.49 0.72 -14.64
C ASP A 177 1.99 1.34 -13.32
N GLY A 178 2.19 2.66 -13.16
CA GLY A 178 1.67 3.44 -12.05
C GLY A 178 0.18 3.74 -12.13
N SER A 179 -0.26 4.81 -11.47
CA SER A 179 -1.67 5.22 -11.35
C SER A 179 -2.01 6.36 -12.32
N PRO A 180 -2.94 6.19 -13.27
CA PRO A 180 -3.42 7.30 -14.09
C PRO A 180 -4.01 8.44 -13.27
N GLN A 181 -4.74 8.14 -12.20
CA GLN A 181 -5.35 9.13 -11.30
C GLN A 181 -4.31 9.95 -10.55
N GLY A 182 -3.18 9.33 -10.22
CA GLY A 182 -2.06 9.98 -9.56
C GLY A 182 -1.03 10.56 -10.52
N LYS A 183 -1.26 10.48 -11.84
CA LYS A 183 -0.34 10.91 -12.89
C LYS A 183 1.03 10.21 -12.82
N SER A 184 1.10 8.99 -12.27
CA SER A 184 2.32 8.20 -12.17
C SER A 184 2.39 7.05 -13.19
N ALA A 185 1.32 6.80 -13.93
CA ALA A 185 1.34 5.88 -15.05
C ALA A 185 2.01 6.52 -16.28
N TRP A 186 2.76 5.71 -17.04
CA TRP A 186 3.38 6.15 -18.29
C TRP A 186 2.35 6.21 -19.42
N LEU A 187 2.13 7.37 -19.97
CA LEU A 187 1.20 7.58 -21.08
C LEU A 187 1.96 7.97 -22.35
N SER A 188 1.32 7.76 -23.52
CA SER A 188 1.86 8.17 -24.83
C SER A 188 1.83 9.68 -25.06
N LYS A 189 1.17 10.44 -24.19
CA LYS A 189 1.10 11.90 -24.19
C LYS A 189 1.18 12.39 -22.75
N PRO A 190 1.74 13.58 -22.49
CA PRO A 190 1.74 14.18 -21.17
C PRO A 190 0.35 14.31 -20.59
N TYR A 191 0.25 14.24 -19.26
CA TYR A 191 -0.98 14.56 -18.56
C TYR A 191 -1.34 16.03 -18.75
N GLU A 192 -2.64 16.33 -18.73
CA GLU A 192 -3.10 17.71 -18.84
C GLU A 192 -2.48 18.57 -17.72
N GLY A 193 -1.85 19.68 -18.11
CA GLY A 193 -1.15 20.57 -17.20
C GLY A 193 0.30 20.16 -16.85
N GLU A 194 0.81 19.05 -17.43
CA GLU A 194 2.18 18.58 -17.24
C GLU A 194 2.92 18.63 -18.57
N GLU A 195 4.01 19.39 -18.67
CA GLU A 195 4.73 19.53 -19.96
C GLU A 195 5.72 18.39 -20.23
N ASN A 196 6.22 17.71 -19.20
CA ASN A 196 7.36 16.79 -19.32
C ASN A 196 7.14 15.42 -18.67
N TYR A 197 5.93 15.07 -18.29
CA TYR A 197 5.64 13.79 -17.64
C TYR A 197 4.57 13.03 -18.43
N CYS A 198 4.97 11.93 -19.02
CA CYS A 198 4.11 10.98 -19.71
C CYS A 198 4.54 9.54 -19.41
#